data_e824fd05772edb3f7b390b6aececb4fa
#
_entry.id   e824fd05772edb3f7b390b6aececb4fa
#
_cell.length_a   1.000
_cell.length_b   1.000
_cell.length_c   1.000
_cell.angle_alpha   90.00
_cell.angle_beta   90.00
_cell.angle_gamma   90.00
#
_symmetry.space_group_name_H-M   'P 1'
#
loop_
_entity.id
_entity.type
_entity.pdbx_description
1 polymer ?
#
loop_
_entity_poly.entity_id
_entity_poly.type
_entity_poly.pdbx_seq_one_letter_code
_entity_poly.pdbx_strand_id
1 'polypeptide(L)'
;MKYDLIISGEIGVKYDWWTGRQGTTADMVRSFLTKNEGKEVNIAVSSPGGSVADGLEIYQAIKDHGKCNMYIIGMTASAATFLCMGAKSVNMVVAPHVG
;
A
#
# COMPACT_ATOMS: atom_id res chain seq x y z
N MET A 1 0.47 10.68 12.81
CA MET A 1 -0.69 10.43 11.94
C MET A 1 -1.10 8.98 12.02
N LYS A 2 -2.37 8.74 12.03
CA LYS A 2 -2.92 7.38 12.06
C LYS A 2 -3.34 6.98 10.65
N TYR A 3 -2.91 5.81 10.21
CA TYR A 3 -3.26 5.30 8.90
C TYR A 3 -4.42 4.31 8.99
N ASP A 4 -5.24 4.29 7.98
CA ASP A 4 -6.40 3.39 7.92
C ASP A 4 -5.99 2.00 7.44
N LEU A 5 -4.94 1.93 6.64
CA LEU A 5 -4.38 0.67 6.14
C LEU A 5 -2.87 0.82 6.00
N ILE A 6 -2.14 -0.26 6.26
CA ILE A 6 -0.70 -0.29 6.03
C ILE A 6 -0.42 -1.40 5.03
N ILE A 7 0.15 -1.03 3.88
CA ILE A 7 0.64 -1.98 2.88
C ILE A 7 2.10 -2.24 3.20
N SER A 8 2.39 -3.44 3.65
CA SER A 8 3.75 -3.79 4.07
C SER A 8 4.10 -5.20 3.63
N GLY A 9 5.38 -5.53 3.71
CA GLY A 9 5.88 -6.82 3.31
C GLY A 9 5.84 -7.02 1.80
N GLU A 10 5.95 -8.26 1.35
CA GLU A 10 5.98 -8.57 -0.06
C GLU A 10 4.58 -8.46 -0.67
N ILE A 11 4.50 -7.78 -1.82
CA ILE A 11 3.24 -7.63 -2.56
C ILE A 11 2.91 -8.96 -3.24
N GLY A 12 1.68 -9.44 -3.04
CA GLY A 12 1.19 -10.68 -3.63
C GLY A 12 1.31 -11.90 -2.72
N VAL A 13 1.92 -11.75 -1.57
CA VAL A 13 2.07 -12.83 -0.59
C VAL A 13 1.32 -12.44 0.67
N LYS A 14 0.35 -13.24 1.07
CA LYS A 14 -0.43 -12.97 2.26
C LYS A 14 0.37 -13.23 3.53
N TYR A 15 1.10 -14.33 3.55
CA TYR A 15 1.93 -14.70 4.69
C TYR A 15 3.10 -15.54 4.20
N ASP A 16 4.29 -15.09 4.55
CA ASP A 16 5.51 -15.84 4.26
C ASP A 16 5.89 -16.63 5.51
N TRP A 17 5.49 -17.90 5.56
CA TRP A 17 5.76 -18.75 6.70
C TRP A 17 7.24 -19.11 6.84
N TRP A 18 8.01 -18.90 5.79
CA TRP A 18 9.46 -19.10 5.78
C TRP A 18 10.16 -18.04 6.63
N THR A 19 9.74 -16.78 6.50
CA THR A 19 10.32 -15.67 7.25
C THR A 19 9.45 -15.23 8.42
N GLY A 20 8.24 -15.76 8.52
CA GLY A 20 7.28 -15.35 9.54
C GLY A 20 6.69 -13.97 9.31
N ARG A 21 6.84 -13.42 8.10
CA ARG A 21 6.36 -12.06 7.79
C ARG A 21 5.06 -12.10 7.02
N GLN A 22 4.24 -11.10 7.28
CA GLN A 22 2.99 -10.92 6.56
C GLN A 22 3.20 -9.97 5.39
N GLY A 23 2.69 -10.35 4.22
CA GLY A 23 2.69 -9.50 3.04
C GLY A 23 1.34 -8.86 2.80
N THR A 24 1.17 -8.30 1.62
CA THR A 24 -0.08 -7.65 1.21
C THR A 24 -0.51 -8.17 -0.15
N THR A 25 -1.77 -8.61 -0.26
CA THR A 25 -2.34 -9.05 -1.53
C THR A 25 -3.34 -8.04 -2.06
N ALA A 26 -3.64 -8.13 -3.36
CA ALA A 26 -4.64 -7.27 -3.97
C ALA A 26 -6.02 -7.48 -3.34
N ASP A 27 -6.35 -8.72 -2.98
CA ASP A 27 -7.65 -9.02 -2.34
C ASP A 27 -7.80 -8.30 -1.00
N MET A 28 -6.74 -8.22 -0.22
CA MET A 28 -6.76 -7.50 1.06
C MET A 28 -7.06 -6.02 0.85
N VAL A 29 -6.41 -5.42 -0.12
CA VAL A 29 -6.60 -4.00 -0.42
C VAL A 29 -7.99 -3.74 -0.98
N ARG A 30 -8.43 -4.57 -1.92
CA ARG A 30 -9.77 -4.42 -2.50
C ARG A 30 -10.87 -4.54 -1.45
N SER A 31 -10.75 -5.51 -0.56
CA SER A 31 -11.71 -5.69 0.53
C SER A 31 -11.78 -4.46 1.43
N PHE A 32 -10.62 -3.92 1.78
CA PHE A 32 -10.55 -2.71 2.60
C PHE A 32 -11.21 -1.53 1.88
N LEU A 33 -10.90 -1.32 0.61
CA LEU A 33 -11.43 -0.19 -0.15
C LEU A 33 -12.92 -0.32 -0.39
N THR A 34 -13.43 -1.54 -0.60
CA THR A 34 -14.86 -1.77 -0.73
C THR A 34 -15.61 -1.40 0.54
N LYS A 35 -15.07 -1.75 1.70
CA LYS A 35 -15.68 -1.40 2.98
C LYS A 35 -15.64 0.09 3.28
N ASN A 36 -14.75 0.82 2.61
CA ASN A 36 -14.56 2.25 2.82
C ASN A 36 -14.91 3.06 1.57
N GLU A 37 -15.79 2.53 0.75
CA GLU A 37 -16.22 3.21 -0.47
C GLU A 37 -16.84 4.57 -0.14
N GLY A 38 -16.43 5.58 -0.88
CA GLY A 38 -16.90 6.94 -0.68
C GLY A 38 -16.24 7.70 0.45
N LYS A 39 -15.38 7.05 1.23
CA LYS A 39 -14.67 7.68 2.34
C LYS A 39 -13.22 7.96 1.95
N GLU A 40 -12.70 9.09 2.41
CA GLU A 40 -11.29 9.38 2.24
C GLU A 40 -10.49 8.49 3.19
N VAL A 41 -9.48 7.84 2.66
CA VAL A 41 -8.64 6.91 3.44
C VAL A 41 -7.17 7.26 3.32
N ASN A 42 -6.43 7.00 4.40
CA ASN A 42 -4.99 7.22 4.46
C ASN A 42 -4.30 5.87 4.52
N ILE A 43 -3.46 5.60 3.53
CA ILE A 43 -2.79 4.31 3.39
C ILE A 43 -1.28 4.52 3.44
N ALA A 44 -0.63 3.84 4.37
CA ALA A 44 0.82 3.87 4.45
C ALA A 44 1.42 2.71 3.67
N VAL A 45 2.58 2.94 3.06
CA VAL A 45 3.27 1.94 2.26
C VAL A 45 4.72 1.83 2.70
N SER A 46 5.14 0.61 3.01
CA SER A 46 6.53 0.28 3.26
C SER A 46 6.76 -1.15 2.80
N SER A 47 7.27 -1.33 1.59
CA SER A 47 7.36 -2.66 0.98
C SER A 47 8.56 -2.74 0.04
N PRO A 48 9.25 -3.89 0.01
CA PRO A 48 10.33 -4.11 -0.95
C PRO A 48 9.83 -4.37 -2.37
N GLY A 49 8.52 -4.45 -2.56
CA GLY A 49 7.91 -4.80 -3.85
C GLY A 49 7.38 -6.22 -3.84
N GLY A 50 7.35 -6.85 -5.00
CA GLY A 50 6.85 -8.21 -5.16
C GLY A 50 6.15 -8.40 -6.49
N SER A 51 4.98 -9.04 -6.47
CA SER A 51 4.24 -9.35 -7.68
C SER A 51 3.77 -8.09 -8.42
N VAL A 52 4.18 -7.97 -9.67
CA VAL A 52 3.74 -6.87 -10.54
C VAL A 52 2.24 -6.98 -10.81
N ALA A 53 1.74 -8.20 -10.97
CA ALA A 53 0.32 -8.43 -11.22
C ALA A 53 -0.54 -7.92 -10.06
N ASP A 54 -0.17 -8.28 -8.83
CA ASP A 54 -0.88 -7.77 -7.65
C ASP A 54 -0.73 -6.25 -7.51
N GLY A 55 0.46 -5.75 -7.81
CA GLY A 55 0.71 -4.30 -7.77
C GLY A 55 -0.20 -3.54 -8.73
N LEU A 56 -0.41 -4.06 -9.92
CA LEU A 56 -1.32 -3.46 -10.90
C LEU A 56 -2.77 -3.50 -10.43
N GLU A 57 -3.20 -4.61 -9.83
CA GLU A 57 -4.56 -4.71 -9.30
C GLU A 57 -4.78 -3.74 -8.15
N ILE A 58 -3.78 -3.59 -7.28
CA ILE A 58 -3.85 -2.63 -6.18
C ILE A 58 -3.90 -1.20 -6.73
N TYR A 59 -3.07 -0.89 -7.71
CA TYR A 59 -3.08 0.40 -8.39
C TYR A 59 -4.47 0.71 -8.94
N GLN A 60 -5.08 -0.24 -9.63
CA GLN A 60 -6.40 -0.04 -10.21
C GLN A 60 -7.47 0.16 -9.14
N ALA A 61 -7.39 -0.61 -8.05
CA ALA A 61 -8.35 -0.48 -6.96
C ALA A 61 -8.25 0.89 -6.29
N ILE A 62 -7.03 1.38 -6.07
CA ILE A 62 -6.80 2.70 -5.49
C ILE A 62 -7.33 3.79 -6.42
N LYS A 63 -7.06 3.67 -7.70
CA LYS A 63 -7.53 4.63 -8.71
C LYS A 63 -9.05 4.66 -8.77
N ASP A 64 -9.68 3.49 -8.77
CA ASP A 64 -11.14 3.40 -8.84
C ASP A 64 -11.82 3.94 -7.58
N HIS A 65 -11.19 3.77 -6.42
CA HIS A 65 -11.71 4.33 -5.17
C HIS A 65 -11.74 5.86 -5.22
N GLY A 66 -10.68 6.47 -5.72
CA GLY A 66 -10.61 7.91 -5.96
C GLY A 66 -10.39 8.81 -4.76
N LYS A 67 -10.33 8.25 -3.55
CA LYS A 67 -10.15 9.05 -2.32
C LYS A 67 -9.05 8.50 -1.42
N CYS A 68 -8.02 7.92 -2.01
CA CYS A 68 -6.89 7.38 -1.28
C CYS A 68 -5.76 8.41 -1.19
N ASN A 69 -5.25 8.61 0.01
CA ASN A 69 -4.04 9.39 0.23
C ASN A 69 -2.95 8.40 0.63
N MET A 70 -1.88 8.35 -0.17
CA MET A 70 -0.79 7.40 0.07
C MET A 70 0.35 8.07 0.80
N TYR A 71 0.92 7.35 1.75
CA TYR A 71 2.04 7.83 2.55
C TYR A 71 3.16 6.81 2.48
N ILE A 72 4.26 7.18 1.86
CA ILE A 72 5.44 6.32 1.79
C ILE A 72 6.23 6.53 3.07
N ILE A 73 6.21 5.53 3.94
CA ILE A 73 6.75 5.66 5.31
C ILE A 73 8.05 4.90 5.53
N GLY A 74 8.48 4.13 4.58
CA GLY A 74 9.70 3.34 4.72
C GLY A 74 10.28 3.02 3.36
N MET A 75 11.06 1.92 3.30
CA MET A 75 11.62 1.48 2.04
C MET A 75 10.49 1.05 1.12
N THR A 76 10.42 1.66 -0.06
CA THR A 76 9.40 1.35 -1.04
C THR A 76 10.07 1.26 -2.39
N ALA A 77 9.90 0.12 -3.06
CA ALA A 77 10.57 -0.14 -4.33
C ALA A 77 9.68 -0.93 -5.28
N SER A 78 10.02 -0.89 -6.58
CA SER A 78 9.34 -1.69 -7.61
C SER A 78 7.82 -1.55 -7.60
N ALA A 79 7.11 -2.68 -7.50
CA ALA A 79 5.67 -2.73 -7.54
C ALA A 79 5.01 -1.87 -6.46
N ALA A 80 5.63 -1.75 -5.29
CA ALA A 80 5.09 -0.94 -4.21
C ALA A 80 5.10 0.54 -4.53
N THR A 81 6.12 1.03 -5.24
CA THR A 81 6.15 2.41 -5.71
C THR A 81 5.08 2.65 -6.76
N PHE A 82 4.94 1.72 -7.69
CA PHE A 82 4.01 1.82 -8.79
C PHE A 82 2.56 1.93 -8.30
N LEU A 83 2.18 1.12 -7.31
CA LEU A 83 0.80 1.09 -6.85
C LEU A 83 0.31 2.41 -6.24
N CYS A 84 1.23 3.22 -5.75
CA CYS A 84 0.86 4.52 -5.18
C CYS A 84 0.41 5.53 -6.23
N MET A 85 0.75 5.32 -7.50
CA MET A 85 0.50 6.30 -8.56
C MET A 85 -0.98 6.47 -8.91
N GLY A 86 -1.84 5.55 -8.46
CA GLY A 86 -3.28 5.68 -8.65
C GLY A 86 -3.98 6.57 -7.63
N ALA A 87 -3.27 7.02 -6.62
CA ALA A 87 -3.85 7.73 -5.49
C ALA A 87 -4.18 9.18 -5.81
N LYS A 88 -5.13 9.72 -5.06
CA LYS A 88 -5.47 11.14 -5.08
C LYS A 88 -4.28 11.99 -4.67
N SER A 89 -3.51 11.53 -3.69
CA SER A 89 -2.28 12.19 -3.28
C SER A 89 -1.25 11.17 -2.86
N VAL A 90 0.02 11.50 -3.08
CA VAL A 90 1.14 10.67 -2.66
C VAL A 90 2.07 11.55 -1.83
N ASN A 91 2.33 11.13 -0.61
CA ASN A 91 3.13 11.88 0.33
C ASN A 91 4.32 11.04 0.79
N MET A 92 5.48 11.64 0.86
CA MET A 92 6.65 11.00 1.46
C MET A 92 6.75 11.46 2.90
N VAL A 93 6.73 10.50 3.81
CA VAL A 93 6.94 10.81 5.22
C VAL A 93 8.42 10.61 5.50
N VAL A 94 9.08 11.72 5.75
CA VAL A 94 10.50 11.69 6.11
C VAL A 94 10.56 11.49 7.62
N ALA A 95 11.11 10.35 8.03
CA ALA A 95 11.32 10.12 9.45
C ALA A 95 12.22 11.22 10.01
N PRO A 96 11.98 11.68 11.25
CA PRO A 96 12.88 12.65 11.87
C PRO A 96 14.29 12.11 11.81
N HIS A 97 15.18 12.90 11.27
CA HIS A 97 16.55 12.50 11.15
C HIS A 97 17.20 12.47 12.54
N VAL A 98 17.42 11.29 13.02
CA VAL A 98 18.15 11.12 14.27
C VAL A 98 19.60 11.05 13.90
N GLY A 99 20.19 12.17 13.91
CA GLY A 99 21.54 12.42 13.43
C GLY A 99 22.59 11.46 13.88
#